data_62655a528f9f08cdc9a5c9096ae3d611
#
_entry.id   62655a528f9f08cdc9a5c9096ae3d611
#
_cell.length_a   1.000
_cell.length_b   1.000
_cell.length_c   1.000
_cell.angle_alpha   90.00
_cell.angle_beta   90.00
_cell.angle_gamma   90.00
#
_symmetry.space_group_name_H-M   'P 1'
#
loop_
_entity.id
_entity.type
_entity.pdbx_description
1 polymer ?
#
loop_
_entity_poly.entity_id
_entity_poly.type
_entity_poly.pdbx_seq_one_letter_code
_entity_poly.pdbx_strand_id
1 'polypeptide(L)'
;NNVDPRKTPYLAPHGTEIMGYHDCPCGNVSYFNNIFTRAEMTEYDDCVLPVQMEKNCYWGEAVSSGLDKNATVNSGFDADIQVIEKTDGWYLQINVPENWKDEKLRDKVSTKDLGRASIPDQSFNKENGTVIDLIEDYWGQNRKGQKKYYPGPIDFTTNGGKVMLKVYDK
;
A
#
# COMPACT_ATOMS: atom_id res chain seq x y z
N ASN A 1 3.47 22.03 12.12
CA ASN A 1 2.87 20.84 12.77
C ASN A 1 1.39 21.10 13.02
N ASN A 2 0.55 20.77 12.04
CA ASN A 2 -0.89 20.85 12.23
C ASN A 2 -1.35 19.58 12.96
N VAL A 3 -1.33 19.61 14.27
CA VAL A 3 -2.02 18.61 15.08
C VAL A 3 -3.50 18.97 15.04
N ASP A 4 -4.34 18.05 14.58
CA ASP A 4 -5.79 18.20 14.64
C ASP A 4 -6.19 18.22 16.13
N PRO A 5 -6.81 19.31 16.62
CA PRO A 5 -7.15 19.43 18.04
C PRO A 5 -8.31 18.52 18.48
N ARG A 6 -8.96 17.83 17.53
CA ARG A 6 -10.07 16.93 17.84
C ARG A 6 -9.56 15.68 18.56
N LYS A 7 -10.30 15.25 19.56
CA LYS A 7 -10.11 13.95 20.19
C LYS A 7 -10.77 12.88 19.33
N THR A 8 -9.98 11.93 18.86
CA THR A 8 -10.45 10.80 18.06
C THR A 8 -10.57 9.56 18.93
N PRO A 9 -11.70 8.84 18.91
CA PRO A 9 -11.81 7.57 19.60
C PRO A 9 -10.93 6.51 18.92
N TYR A 10 -10.27 5.68 19.70
CA TYR A 10 -9.71 4.44 19.19
C TYR A 10 -10.49 3.25 19.75
N LEU A 11 -10.64 2.23 18.93
CA LEU A 11 -11.54 1.12 19.16
C LEU A 11 -10.78 -0.14 19.58
N ALA A 12 -11.49 -1.04 20.25
CA ALA A 12 -11.00 -2.40 20.46
C ALA A 12 -10.76 -3.07 19.10
N PRO A 13 -9.71 -3.91 18.96
CA PRO A 13 -9.43 -4.61 17.72
C PRO A 13 -10.64 -5.40 17.24
N HIS A 14 -10.96 -5.27 15.95
CA HIS A 14 -12.09 -5.94 15.31
C HIS A 14 -13.46 -5.67 15.95
N GLY A 15 -13.57 -4.59 16.73
CA GLY A 15 -14.78 -4.23 17.47
C GLY A 15 -15.18 -2.77 17.27
N THR A 16 -16.28 -2.40 17.91
CA THR A 16 -16.80 -1.02 17.92
C THR A 16 -16.74 -0.40 19.32
N GLU A 17 -16.21 -1.11 20.30
CA GLU A 17 -16.04 -0.61 21.66
C GLU A 17 -14.96 0.47 21.71
N ILE A 18 -15.32 1.64 22.25
CA ILE A 18 -14.36 2.73 22.43
C ILE A 18 -13.47 2.43 23.61
N MET A 19 -12.17 2.26 23.35
CA MET A 19 -11.15 2.01 24.38
C MET A 19 -10.61 3.31 24.98
N GLY A 20 -10.75 4.42 24.29
CA GLY A 20 -10.31 5.72 24.74
C GLY A 20 -10.31 6.77 23.65
N TYR A 21 -9.79 7.96 23.99
CA TYR A 21 -9.68 9.08 23.08
C TYR A 21 -8.26 9.60 23.06
N HIS A 22 -7.77 9.96 21.87
CA HIS A 22 -6.43 10.50 21.69
C HIS A 22 -6.43 11.65 20.69
N ASP A 23 -5.43 12.54 20.80
CA ASP A 23 -5.15 13.52 19.75
C ASP A 23 -4.75 12.80 18.46
N CYS A 24 -5.02 13.41 17.31
CA CYS A 24 -4.66 12.88 15.99
C CYS A 24 -3.36 13.52 15.45
N PRO A 25 -2.17 13.21 16.01
CA PRO A 25 -0.94 13.65 15.38
C PRO A 25 -0.70 12.91 14.07
N CYS A 26 0.03 13.54 13.15
CA CYS A 26 0.44 12.90 11.91
C CYS A 26 1.33 11.68 12.18
N GLY A 27 1.11 10.60 11.43
CA GLY A 27 1.91 9.36 11.47
C GLY A 27 1.12 8.14 11.89
N ASN A 28 1.80 7.15 12.46
CA ASN A 28 1.29 5.83 12.80
C ASN A 28 0.74 5.09 11.56
N VAL A 29 1.47 5.19 10.46
CA VAL A 29 1.11 4.59 9.16
C VAL A 29 2.28 3.79 8.61
N SER A 30 1.95 2.77 7.81
CA SER A 30 2.95 1.90 7.18
C SER A 30 2.63 1.72 5.69
N TYR A 31 3.61 1.96 4.83
CA TYR A 31 3.52 1.80 3.39
C TYR A 31 4.61 0.85 2.91
N PHE A 32 4.23 -0.36 2.52
CA PHE A 32 5.13 -1.38 2.03
C PHE A 32 4.70 -1.88 0.66
N ASN A 33 5.64 -1.98 -0.27
CA ASN A 33 5.45 -2.62 -1.57
C ASN A 33 4.32 -1.99 -2.43
N ASN A 34 4.01 -0.71 -2.23
CA ASN A 34 2.99 -0.02 -3.02
C ASN A 34 3.56 0.50 -4.35
N ILE A 35 2.65 0.84 -5.27
CA ILE A 35 2.94 1.63 -6.46
C ILE A 35 2.20 2.95 -6.33
N PHE A 36 2.94 4.05 -6.29
CA PHE A 36 2.42 5.41 -6.28
C PHE A 36 2.63 6.06 -7.64
N THR A 37 1.63 6.76 -8.17
CA THR A 37 1.70 7.39 -9.50
C THR A 37 1.54 8.90 -9.48
N ARG A 38 1.01 9.48 -8.38
CA ARG A 38 0.78 10.93 -8.21
C ARG A 38 0.90 11.40 -6.77
N ALA A 39 1.34 10.53 -5.87
CA ALA A 39 1.40 10.86 -4.45
C ALA A 39 2.63 11.71 -4.12
N GLU A 40 2.45 12.74 -3.29
CA GLU A 40 3.51 13.48 -2.63
C GLU A 40 3.74 12.88 -1.24
N MET A 41 4.75 12.01 -1.11
CA MET A 41 4.98 11.27 0.14
C MET A 41 5.96 11.97 1.10
N THR A 42 6.56 13.08 0.69
CA THR A 42 7.43 13.90 1.55
C THR A 42 6.68 14.55 2.72
N GLU A 43 5.36 14.70 2.62
CA GLU A 43 4.52 15.19 3.72
C GLU A 43 4.62 14.34 5.00
N TYR A 44 5.04 13.07 4.85
CA TYR A 44 5.23 12.17 5.99
C TYR A 44 6.58 12.29 6.69
N ASP A 45 7.55 13.00 6.11
CA ASP A 45 8.91 13.08 6.63
C ASP A 45 8.98 13.75 8.01
N ASP A 46 8.04 14.66 8.30
CA ASP A 46 7.96 15.44 9.54
C ASP A 46 6.83 14.96 10.48
N CYS A 47 6.31 13.75 10.30
CA CYS A 47 5.25 13.23 11.15
C CYS A 47 5.70 13.01 12.60
N VAL A 48 4.79 13.26 13.54
CA VAL A 48 5.05 13.14 14.99
C VAL A 48 5.10 11.68 15.44
N LEU A 49 4.18 10.86 14.93
CA LEU A 49 4.15 9.41 15.19
C LEU A 49 4.99 8.66 14.14
N PRO A 50 5.43 7.44 14.45
CA PRO A 50 6.24 6.66 13.51
C PRO A 50 5.56 6.47 12.15
N VAL A 51 6.35 6.65 11.10
CA VAL A 51 5.99 6.31 9.72
C VAL A 51 6.99 5.28 9.21
N GLN A 52 6.48 4.20 8.67
CA GLN A 52 7.30 3.14 8.09
C GLN A 52 7.05 3.08 6.58
N MET A 53 8.12 3.25 5.81
CA MET A 53 8.05 3.14 4.35
C MET A 53 9.19 2.28 3.87
N GLU A 54 8.87 1.27 3.05
CA GLU A 54 9.91 0.42 2.49
C GLU A 54 9.48 -0.20 1.16
N LYS A 55 10.41 -0.14 0.20
CA LYS A 55 10.32 -0.84 -1.08
C LYS A 55 9.12 -0.45 -1.94
N ASN A 56 8.62 0.77 -1.80
CA ASN A 56 7.58 1.27 -2.68
C ASN A 56 8.14 1.69 -4.04
N CYS A 57 7.29 1.67 -5.06
CA CYS A 57 7.57 2.20 -6.38
C CYS A 57 6.89 3.55 -6.57
N TYR A 58 7.60 4.50 -7.19
CA TYR A 58 7.13 5.85 -7.47
C TYR A 58 7.25 6.09 -8.97
N TRP A 59 6.11 6.22 -9.64
CA TRP A 59 6.03 6.41 -11.09
C TRP A 59 5.51 7.80 -11.44
N GLY A 60 6.01 8.35 -12.54
CA GLY A 60 5.55 9.62 -13.07
C GLY A 60 5.75 10.77 -12.11
N GLU A 61 4.66 11.39 -11.70
CA GLU A 61 4.65 12.56 -10.81
C GLU A 61 4.79 12.22 -9.32
N ALA A 62 4.82 10.93 -8.95
CA ALA A 62 4.94 10.55 -7.55
C ALA A 62 6.32 10.89 -6.98
N VAL A 63 6.33 11.50 -5.78
CA VAL A 63 7.54 11.89 -5.05
C VAL A 63 7.70 11.01 -3.83
N SER A 64 8.88 10.38 -3.70
CA SER A 64 9.17 9.49 -2.58
C SER A 64 9.48 10.29 -1.30
N SER A 65 9.06 9.74 -0.17
CA SER A 65 9.54 10.17 1.15
C SER A 65 11.02 9.81 1.35
N GLY A 66 11.76 10.62 2.10
CA GLY A 66 13.10 10.31 2.57
C GLY A 66 13.16 9.11 3.53
N LEU A 67 12.00 8.70 4.08
CA LEU A 67 11.86 7.53 4.94
C LEU A 67 11.87 6.20 4.16
N ASP A 68 11.53 6.20 2.86
CA ASP A 68 11.52 4.98 2.04
C ASP A 68 12.94 4.63 1.54
N LYS A 69 13.66 3.88 2.35
CA LYS A 69 15.09 3.56 2.13
C LYS A 69 15.38 2.71 0.89
N ASN A 70 14.40 2.00 0.38
CA ASN A 70 14.54 1.08 -0.76
C ASN A 70 13.51 1.39 -1.86
N ALA A 71 13.15 2.66 -2.01
CA ALA A 71 12.27 3.13 -3.06
C ALA A 71 12.84 2.84 -4.46
N THR A 72 11.95 2.48 -5.39
CA THR A 72 12.26 2.48 -6.82
C THR A 72 11.54 3.67 -7.45
N VAL A 73 12.28 4.58 -8.08
CA VAL A 73 11.71 5.79 -8.67
C VAL A 73 11.85 5.74 -10.20
N ASN A 74 10.75 5.95 -10.91
CA ASN A 74 10.69 6.07 -12.36
C ASN A 74 9.85 7.29 -12.76
N SER A 75 10.40 8.47 -12.60
CA SER A 75 9.73 9.75 -12.81
C SER A 75 9.37 10.04 -14.29
N GLY A 76 10.02 9.35 -15.23
CA GLY A 76 9.73 9.48 -16.66
C GLY A 76 8.60 8.56 -17.16
N PHE A 77 8.04 7.73 -16.31
CA PHE A 77 7.05 6.73 -16.69
C PHE A 77 5.62 7.20 -16.42
N ASP A 78 4.81 7.30 -17.48
CA ASP A 78 3.38 7.56 -17.37
C ASP A 78 2.59 6.25 -17.34
N ALA A 79 1.99 5.97 -16.18
CA ALA A 79 1.17 4.79 -15.96
C ALA A 79 -0.19 4.85 -16.71
N ASP A 80 -0.62 6.00 -17.20
CA ASP A 80 -1.90 6.22 -17.94
C ASP A 80 -3.08 5.43 -17.31
N ILE A 81 -3.26 5.60 -16.00
CA ILE A 81 -4.29 4.86 -15.25
C ILE A 81 -5.68 5.39 -15.60
N GLN A 82 -6.54 4.51 -16.08
CA GLN A 82 -7.93 4.82 -16.41
C GLN A 82 -8.85 3.73 -15.87
N VAL A 83 -10.00 4.14 -15.34
CA VAL A 83 -11.10 3.24 -14.98
C VAL A 83 -12.15 3.32 -16.08
N ILE A 84 -12.41 2.20 -16.75
CA ILE A 84 -13.28 2.12 -17.93
C ILE A 84 -14.48 1.26 -17.61
N GLU A 85 -15.67 1.83 -17.77
CA GLU A 85 -16.92 1.09 -17.68
C GLU A 85 -17.22 0.36 -18.99
N LYS A 86 -17.56 -0.93 -18.90
CA LYS A 86 -18.05 -1.75 -20.01
C LYS A 86 -19.40 -2.39 -19.64
N THR A 87 -19.98 -3.09 -20.59
CA THR A 87 -21.29 -3.74 -20.40
C THR A 87 -21.30 -4.79 -19.32
N ASP A 88 -20.17 -5.45 -19.09
CA ASP A 88 -19.98 -6.58 -18.18
C ASP A 88 -19.20 -6.24 -16.90
N GLY A 89 -18.81 -4.98 -16.71
CA GLY A 89 -18.09 -4.56 -15.51
C GLY A 89 -17.18 -3.36 -15.67
N TRP A 90 -16.33 -3.16 -14.68
CA TRP A 90 -15.33 -2.11 -14.65
C TRP A 90 -13.93 -2.66 -14.89
N TYR A 91 -13.15 -1.91 -15.64
CA TYR A 91 -11.80 -2.29 -16.04
C TYR A 91 -10.79 -1.23 -15.64
N LEU A 92 -9.68 -1.67 -15.09
CA LEU A 92 -8.49 -0.87 -14.90
C LEU A 92 -7.62 -0.98 -16.15
N GLN A 93 -7.38 0.13 -16.82
CA GLN A 93 -6.34 0.26 -17.84
C GLN A 93 -5.10 0.86 -17.20
N ILE A 94 -3.93 0.27 -17.44
CA ILE A 94 -2.67 0.76 -16.92
C ILE A 94 -1.53 0.42 -17.89
N ASN A 95 -0.59 1.34 -18.05
CA ASN A 95 0.68 1.02 -18.69
C ASN A 95 1.60 0.30 -17.72
N VAL A 96 2.36 -0.67 -18.21
CA VAL A 96 3.36 -1.43 -17.46
C VAL A 96 4.74 -1.05 -18.00
N PRO A 97 5.75 -0.80 -17.13
CA PRO A 97 7.10 -0.50 -17.58
C PRO A 97 7.70 -1.63 -18.42
N GLU A 98 8.51 -1.29 -19.43
CA GLU A 98 9.16 -2.29 -20.30
C GLU A 98 10.10 -3.23 -19.54
N ASN A 99 10.66 -2.77 -18.44
CA ASN A 99 11.54 -3.56 -17.57
C ASN A 99 10.83 -4.12 -16.33
N TRP A 100 9.51 -4.27 -16.35
CA TRP A 100 8.73 -4.71 -15.18
C TRP A 100 9.21 -6.03 -14.61
N LYS A 101 9.56 -7.00 -15.46
CA LYS A 101 10.05 -8.32 -15.01
C LYS A 101 11.44 -8.27 -14.36
N ASP A 102 12.20 -7.21 -14.62
CA ASP A 102 13.48 -6.95 -14.00
C ASP A 102 13.33 -6.15 -12.69
N GLU A 103 12.10 -5.75 -12.36
CA GLU A 103 11.80 -5.03 -11.13
C GLU A 103 12.17 -5.87 -9.90
N LYS A 104 12.80 -5.21 -8.94
CA LYS A 104 13.27 -5.87 -7.74
C LYS A 104 12.09 -6.46 -6.95
N LEU A 105 12.08 -7.77 -6.81
CA LEU A 105 11.06 -8.46 -6.05
C LEU A 105 11.18 -8.17 -4.54
N ARG A 106 10.02 -8.13 -3.87
CA ARG A 106 9.87 -7.78 -2.44
C ARG A 106 9.55 -9.02 -1.61
N ASP A 107 9.92 -8.96 -0.34
CA ASP A 107 9.45 -9.93 0.63
C ASP A 107 7.97 -9.71 0.92
N LYS A 108 7.28 -10.75 1.38
CA LYS A 108 5.90 -10.60 1.85
C LYS A 108 5.85 -9.68 3.08
N VAL A 109 4.74 -8.99 3.22
CA VAL A 109 4.45 -8.18 4.41
C VAL A 109 3.55 -8.97 5.35
N SER A 110 3.88 -8.95 6.63
CA SER A 110 3.18 -9.69 7.68
C SER A 110 2.90 -8.79 8.89
N THR A 111 2.16 -9.29 9.85
CA THR A 111 1.95 -8.63 11.16
C THR A 111 3.28 -8.11 11.77
N LYS A 112 4.36 -8.87 11.63
CA LYS A 112 5.67 -8.48 12.16
C LYS A 112 6.22 -7.22 11.49
N ASP A 113 6.05 -7.11 10.18
CA ASP A 113 6.55 -5.98 9.41
C ASP A 113 5.68 -4.73 9.62
N LEU A 114 4.37 -4.93 9.79
CA LEU A 114 3.43 -3.84 10.12
C LEU A 114 3.66 -3.25 11.51
N GLY A 115 4.29 -4.01 12.42
CA GLY A 115 4.57 -3.56 13.77
C GLY A 115 3.33 -3.46 14.65
N ARG A 116 3.24 -2.37 15.43
CA ARG A 116 2.14 -2.11 16.36
C ARG A 116 1.59 -0.71 16.16
N ALA A 117 0.27 -0.56 16.25
CA ALA A 117 -0.37 0.75 16.31
C ALA A 117 0.09 1.49 17.57
N SER A 118 0.66 2.70 17.41
CA SER A 118 1.38 3.39 18.50
C SER A 118 0.46 3.85 19.64
N ILE A 119 -0.80 4.20 19.35
CA ILE A 119 -1.73 4.71 20.35
C ILE A 119 -2.32 3.57 21.20
N PRO A 120 -2.98 2.54 20.61
CA PRO A 120 -3.55 1.45 21.38
C PRO A 120 -2.50 0.38 21.77
N ASP A 121 -1.26 0.50 21.31
CA ASP A 121 -0.20 -0.49 21.47
C ASP A 121 -0.63 -1.91 21.07
N GLN A 122 -1.24 -2.05 19.90
CA GLN A 122 -1.79 -3.32 19.43
C GLN A 122 -1.21 -3.76 18.08
N SER A 123 -0.99 -5.06 17.95
CA SER A 123 -0.52 -5.67 16.70
C SER A 123 -1.65 -5.75 15.68
N PHE A 124 -1.30 -5.65 14.39
CA PHE A 124 -2.20 -5.87 13.29
C PHE A 124 -2.38 -7.38 13.07
N ASN A 125 -3.43 -7.96 13.66
CA ASN A 125 -3.77 -9.39 13.56
C ASN A 125 -5.13 -9.55 12.89
N LYS A 126 -5.43 -10.79 12.44
CA LYS A 126 -6.78 -11.17 12.04
C LYS A 126 -7.71 -11.20 13.26
N GLU A 127 -9.03 -11.20 13.01
CA GLU A 127 -10.06 -11.24 14.05
C GLU A 127 -9.88 -12.40 15.04
N ASN A 128 -9.42 -13.55 14.58
CA ASN A 128 -9.13 -14.72 15.42
C ASN A 128 -7.77 -14.65 16.13
N GLY A 129 -7.09 -13.50 16.13
CA GLY A 129 -5.80 -13.27 16.76
C GLY A 129 -4.58 -13.82 16.00
N THR A 130 -4.77 -14.48 14.86
CA THR A 130 -3.66 -14.99 14.06
C THR A 130 -2.98 -13.88 13.26
N VAL A 131 -1.73 -14.12 12.85
CA VAL A 131 -0.95 -13.17 12.04
C VAL A 131 -1.60 -12.89 10.69
N ILE A 132 -1.44 -11.67 10.22
CA ILE A 132 -1.73 -11.29 8.85
C ILE A 132 -0.48 -11.59 8.01
N ASP A 133 -0.69 -12.30 6.91
CA ASP A 133 0.29 -12.43 5.82
C ASP A 133 -0.35 -11.85 4.55
N LEU A 134 0.22 -10.80 3.96
CA LEU A 134 -0.28 -10.21 2.73
C LEU A 134 0.25 -11.01 1.52
N ILE A 135 -0.40 -12.13 1.26
CA ILE A 135 -0.02 -13.12 0.24
C ILE A 135 -1.06 -13.30 -0.86
N GLU A 136 -2.12 -12.53 -0.85
CA GLU A 136 -3.15 -12.56 -1.88
C GLU A 136 -3.00 -11.37 -2.82
N ASP A 137 -3.32 -11.59 -4.10
CA ASP A 137 -3.43 -10.50 -5.06
C ASP A 137 -4.78 -9.78 -4.96
N TYR A 138 -5.01 -8.81 -5.85
CA TYR A 138 -6.26 -8.04 -5.89
C TYR A 138 -7.52 -8.93 -6.03
N TRP A 139 -7.42 -10.06 -6.71
CA TRP A 139 -8.53 -11.00 -6.92
C TRP A 139 -8.63 -12.08 -5.85
N GLY A 140 -7.86 -12.00 -4.77
CA GLY A 140 -7.82 -13.00 -3.71
C GLY A 140 -7.06 -14.28 -4.10
N GLN A 141 -6.31 -14.26 -5.19
CA GLN A 141 -5.49 -15.40 -5.59
C GLN A 141 -4.25 -15.50 -4.70
N ASN A 142 -4.06 -16.69 -4.14
CA ASN A 142 -2.99 -16.93 -3.20
C ASN A 142 -1.63 -17.08 -3.89
N ARG A 143 -0.67 -16.22 -3.54
CA ARG A 143 0.72 -16.21 -4.03
C ARG A 143 1.69 -17.00 -3.14
N LYS A 144 1.17 -17.90 -2.30
CA LYS A 144 1.91 -18.64 -1.26
C LYS A 144 3.13 -19.42 -1.75
N GLY A 145 3.14 -19.84 -3.01
CA GLY A 145 4.28 -20.52 -3.63
C GLY A 145 5.44 -19.61 -4.00
N GLN A 146 5.22 -18.31 -4.00
CA GLN A 146 6.25 -17.33 -4.35
C GLN A 146 7.01 -16.93 -3.08
N LYS A 147 8.34 -16.90 -3.17
CA LYS A 147 9.18 -16.39 -2.07
C LYS A 147 9.26 -14.87 -2.07
N LYS A 148 9.02 -14.26 -3.21
CA LYS A 148 9.12 -12.82 -3.44
C LYS A 148 8.01 -12.34 -4.37
N TYR A 149 7.62 -11.10 -4.23
CA TYR A 149 6.47 -10.50 -4.89
C TYR A 149 6.86 -9.24 -5.67
N TYR A 150 6.17 -8.98 -6.77
CA TYR A 150 6.19 -7.67 -7.40
C TYR A 150 5.50 -6.64 -6.50
N PRO A 151 5.85 -5.35 -6.61
CA PRO A 151 5.15 -4.29 -5.89
C PRO A 151 3.69 -4.19 -6.36
N GLY A 152 2.84 -3.72 -5.45
CA GLY A 152 1.40 -3.60 -5.70
C GLY A 152 0.62 -4.91 -5.57
N PRO A 153 -0.69 -4.82 -5.69
CA PRO A 153 -1.59 -5.97 -5.51
C PRO A 153 -1.77 -6.81 -6.78
N ILE A 154 -1.18 -6.43 -7.90
CA ILE A 154 -1.37 -7.06 -9.21
C ILE A 154 -0.03 -7.54 -9.76
N ASP A 155 0.06 -8.83 -10.05
CA ASP A 155 1.21 -9.40 -10.74
C ASP A 155 1.03 -9.27 -12.25
N PHE A 156 1.60 -8.22 -12.84
CA PHE A 156 1.58 -8.05 -14.30
C PHE A 156 2.44 -9.13 -14.96
N THR A 157 1.87 -9.83 -15.92
CA THR A 157 2.54 -10.94 -16.64
C THR A 157 3.36 -10.47 -17.84
N THR A 158 3.26 -9.20 -18.22
CA THR A 158 3.91 -8.62 -19.40
C THR A 158 5.06 -7.69 -19.00
N ASN A 159 6.02 -7.53 -19.88
CA ASN A 159 6.94 -6.41 -19.89
C ASN A 159 6.44 -5.38 -20.88
N GLY A 160 6.24 -4.16 -20.41
CA GLY A 160 5.78 -3.04 -21.24
C GLY A 160 4.34 -3.15 -21.72
N GLY A 161 3.90 -2.07 -22.30
CA GLY A 161 2.60 -1.96 -22.95
C GLY A 161 1.42 -1.70 -22.03
N LYS A 162 0.27 -1.58 -22.66
CA LYS A 162 -0.99 -1.28 -22.00
C LYS A 162 -1.71 -2.57 -21.63
N VAL A 163 -2.10 -2.67 -20.38
CA VAL A 163 -2.86 -3.80 -19.81
C VAL A 163 -4.26 -3.34 -19.44
N MET A 164 -5.25 -4.20 -19.67
CA MET A 164 -6.63 -3.97 -19.26
C MET A 164 -7.09 -5.14 -18.39
N LEU A 165 -7.45 -4.84 -17.15
CA LEU A 165 -7.79 -5.83 -16.12
C LEU A 165 -9.21 -5.59 -15.64
N LYS A 166 -10.05 -6.62 -15.61
CA LYS A 166 -11.37 -6.54 -15.02
C LYS A 166 -11.24 -6.45 -13.51
N VAL A 167 -11.76 -5.37 -12.90
CA VAL A 167 -11.62 -5.11 -11.46
C VAL A 167 -12.94 -5.22 -10.71
N TYR A 168 -14.07 -5.17 -11.40
CA TYR A 168 -15.38 -5.32 -10.79
C TYR A 168 -16.41 -5.86 -11.81
N ASP A 169 -17.25 -6.79 -11.39
CA ASP A 169 -18.39 -7.31 -12.16
C ASP A 169 -19.62 -6.40 -11.97
N LYS A 170 -20.45 -6.25 -13.03
CA LYS A 170 -21.77 -5.62 -12.94
C LYS A 170 -22.82 -6.62 -12.60
#